data_fe074482b5ea5995908ba1c2f959f801
#
_entry.id   fe074482b5ea5995908ba1c2f959f801
#
_cell.length_a   1.000
_cell.length_b   1.000
_cell.length_c   1.000
_cell.angle_alpha   90.00
_cell.angle_beta   90.00
_cell.angle_gamma   90.00
#
_symmetry.space_group_name_H-M   'P 1'
#
loop_
_entity.id
_entity.type
_entity.pdbx_description
1 polymer ?
#
loop_
_entity_poly.entity_id
_entity_poly.type
_entity_poly.pdbx_seq_one_letter_code
_entity_poly.pdbx_strand_id
1 'polypeptide(L)'
;MRYSGPGLNGEEWQMTTNRRDFLTAAVTAAGAALTPELPHAHEHQHEHQAVPSDPALRVKALESLLVEKGLVDRAALDVLVDAYEHKIGPRNGARVVARAWSDPAYKQRLLKDADAAIAEMGYGGLQGEHMVVVENSPKVHNLVVCTLCSCYPWPVLGLPPVWYKSAPYRSRSVIDPRGVLREFGLELVEDVEVRVWDSTAELRYLVLPERPEGTEGMSEEALQALVTRDSMVGVAKVSASKAGNAA
;
A
#
# COMPACT_ATOMS: atom_id res chain seq x y z
N MET A 1 1.99 -13.42 48.76
CA MET A 1 1.94 -14.75 48.18
C MET A 1 3.03 -14.85 47.12
N ARG A 2 4.07 -15.63 47.38
CA ARG A 2 5.18 -15.84 46.43
C ARG A 2 4.88 -17.11 45.64
N TYR A 3 4.87 -17.00 44.31
CA TYR A 3 4.74 -18.15 43.44
C TYR A 3 6.15 -18.55 42.99
N SER A 4 6.57 -19.75 43.37
CA SER A 4 7.81 -20.40 42.93
C SER A 4 7.41 -21.37 41.82
N GLY A 5 7.84 -21.13 40.60
CA GLY A 5 7.72 -22.04 39.46
C GLY A 5 9.10 -22.68 39.16
N PRO A 6 9.16 -23.93 38.62
CA PRO A 6 10.39 -24.71 38.49
C PRO A 6 11.27 -24.22 37.32
N GLY A 7 12.58 -24.30 37.57
CA GLY A 7 13.62 -23.94 36.63
C GLY A 7 13.63 -24.82 35.36
N LEU A 8 13.80 -24.17 34.23
CA LEU A 8 14.16 -24.77 32.96
C LEU A 8 15.66 -24.57 32.72
N ASN A 9 16.36 -25.67 32.55
CA ASN A 9 17.78 -25.71 32.27
C ASN A 9 18.10 -25.00 30.96
N GLY A 10 19.07 -24.09 31.02
CA GLY A 10 19.58 -23.37 29.86
C GLY A 10 20.36 -24.32 28.94
N GLU A 11 19.92 -24.46 27.71
CA GLU A 11 20.77 -24.80 26.59
C GLU A 11 21.05 -23.53 25.78
N GLU A 12 22.27 -23.08 25.95
CA GLU A 12 22.87 -21.92 25.32
C GLU A 12 23.16 -22.25 23.85
N TRP A 13 22.29 -21.77 22.92
CA TRP A 13 22.56 -21.82 21.49
C TRP A 13 23.55 -20.71 21.13
N GLN A 14 24.84 -21.04 21.20
CA GLN A 14 25.89 -20.19 20.63
C GLN A 14 25.92 -20.36 19.12
N MET A 15 25.25 -19.48 18.40
CA MET A 15 25.54 -19.27 16.98
C MET A 15 26.73 -18.31 16.85
N THR A 16 27.92 -18.86 16.77
CA THR A 16 29.12 -18.14 16.36
C THR A 16 29.16 -18.01 14.84
N THR A 17 28.46 -17.02 14.30
CA THR A 17 28.68 -16.56 12.92
C THR A 17 29.78 -15.51 12.95
N ASN A 18 30.97 -15.89 12.50
CA ASN A 18 32.15 -15.05 12.49
C ASN A 18 31.98 -13.98 11.38
N ARG A 19 32.05 -12.70 11.74
CA ARG A 19 31.97 -11.55 10.81
C ARG A 19 33.01 -11.57 9.67
N ARG A 20 34.00 -12.42 9.76
CA ARG A 20 35.06 -12.56 8.72
C ARG A 20 34.63 -13.41 7.53
N ASP A 21 33.70 -14.34 7.69
CA ASP A 21 33.26 -15.22 6.61
C ASP A 21 32.31 -14.53 5.63
N PHE A 22 31.71 -13.41 6.04
CA PHE A 22 30.85 -12.59 5.17
C PHE A 22 31.63 -11.69 4.20
N LEU A 23 32.90 -11.39 4.50
CA LEU A 23 33.72 -10.48 3.69
C LEU A 23 34.57 -11.22 2.64
N THR A 24 34.72 -12.52 2.71
CA THR A 24 35.54 -13.30 1.77
C THR A 24 34.76 -13.79 0.53
N ALA A 25 33.44 -13.76 0.55
CA ALA A 25 32.62 -14.13 -0.59
C ALA A 25 32.40 -12.99 -1.62
N ALA A 26 32.88 -11.77 -1.34
CA ALA A 26 32.63 -10.57 -2.15
C ALA A 26 33.76 -10.19 -3.11
N VAL A 27 34.85 -10.93 -3.21
CA VAL A 27 36.08 -10.49 -3.94
C VAL A 27 36.43 -11.33 -5.16
N THR A 28 35.67 -12.33 -5.58
CA THR A 28 36.02 -13.16 -6.74
C THR A 28 35.03 -13.13 -7.89
N ALA A 29 34.39 -11.98 -8.18
CA ALA A 29 33.60 -11.78 -9.39
C ALA A 29 33.86 -10.40 -10.02
N ALA A 30 35.12 -10.09 -10.29
CA ALA A 30 35.48 -8.97 -11.14
C ALA A 30 35.89 -9.49 -12.52
N GLY A 31 35.02 -9.33 -13.52
CA GLY A 31 35.40 -9.58 -14.91
C GLY A 31 34.33 -10.09 -15.83
N ALA A 32 33.22 -9.34 -16.00
CA ALA A 32 32.45 -9.36 -17.24
C ALA A 32 31.65 -8.06 -17.31
N ALA A 33 32.00 -7.19 -18.27
CA ALA A 33 31.23 -6.01 -18.61
C ALA A 33 29.89 -6.45 -19.21
N LEU A 34 28.83 -6.38 -18.38
CA LEU A 34 27.45 -6.49 -18.84
C LEU A 34 26.82 -5.11 -18.69
N THR A 35 26.42 -4.52 -19.79
CA THR A 35 25.55 -3.36 -19.86
C THR A 35 24.31 -3.64 -19.01
N PRO A 36 23.91 -2.75 -18.09
CA PRO A 36 22.67 -2.95 -17.37
C PRO A 36 21.50 -2.68 -18.33
N GLU A 37 20.84 -3.73 -18.79
CA GLU A 37 19.49 -3.64 -19.29
C GLU A 37 18.61 -3.22 -18.11
N LEU A 38 18.00 -2.03 -18.22
CA LEU A 38 17.00 -1.55 -17.26
C LEU A 38 15.84 -2.56 -17.25
N PRO A 39 15.46 -3.09 -16.09
CA PRO A 39 14.30 -3.95 -16.03
C PRO A 39 13.07 -3.09 -16.35
N HIS A 40 12.41 -3.43 -17.45
CA HIS A 40 11.08 -2.96 -17.80
C HIS A 40 10.18 -3.13 -16.58
N ALA A 41 9.31 -2.13 -16.34
CA ALA A 41 8.27 -2.20 -15.33
C ALA A 41 7.52 -3.53 -15.52
N HIS A 42 7.82 -4.49 -14.66
CA HIS A 42 7.08 -5.73 -14.63
C HIS A 42 5.68 -5.41 -14.12
N GLU A 43 4.73 -5.36 -15.03
CA GLU A 43 3.38 -5.80 -14.74
C GLU A 43 3.54 -7.10 -13.95
N HIS A 44 3.26 -7.09 -12.66
CA HIS A 44 3.27 -8.30 -11.85
C HIS A 44 2.13 -9.18 -12.35
N GLN A 45 2.38 -9.91 -13.42
CA GLN A 45 1.67 -11.14 -13.70
C GLN A 45 1.85 -11.99 -12.45
N HIS A 46 0.75 -12.31 -11.80
CA HIS A 46 0.73 -13.33 -10.77
C HIS A 46 1.22 -14.61 -11.43
N GLU A 47 2.53 -14.88 -11.35
CA GLU A 47 3.04 -16.21 -11.64
C GLU A 47 2.32 -17.14 -10.68
N HIS A 48 1.42 -17.93 -11.23
CA HIS A 48 0.80 -19.05 -10.52
C HIS A 48 1.94 -20.02 -10.19
N GLN A 49 2.53 -19.88 -9.02
CA GLN A 49 3.46 -20.88 -8.52
C GLN A 49 2.73 -22.22 -8.50
N ALA A 50 3.28 -23.21 -9.18
CA ALA A 50 2.71 -24.56 -9.24
C ALA A 50 2.52 -25.17 -7.83
N VAL A 51 3.29 -24.68 -6.85
CA VAL A 51 3.15 -25.03 -5.43
C VAL A 51 3.03 -23.74 -4.62
N PRO A 52 1.93 -23.55 -3.83
CA PRO A 52 1.78 -22.39 -2.95
C PRO A 52 2.91 -22.34 -1.92
N SER A 53 3.29 -21.13 -1.49
CA SER A 53 4.28 -20.95 -0.43
C SER A 53 3.83 -21.60 0.89
N ASP A 54 4.77 -22.01 1.75
CA ASP A 54 4.46 -22.63 3.05
C ASP A 54 3.49 -21.77 3.91
N PRO A 55 3.63 -20.44 4.04
CA PRO A 55 2.63 -19.61 4.72
C PRO A 55 1.23 -19.68 4.08
N ALA A 56 1.13 -19.70 2.76
CA ALA A 56 -0.16 -19.81 2.06
C ALA A 56 -0.83 -21.16 2.34
N LEU A 57 -0.05 -22.26 2.37
CA LEU A 57 -0.56 -23.59 2.73
C LEU A 57 -1.05 -23.63 4.18
N ARG A 58 -0.35 -23.00 5.11
CA ARG A 58 -0.77 -22.92 6.52
C ARG A 58 -2.07 -22.12 6.68
N VAL A 59 -2.20 -21.00 5.99
CA VAL A 59 -3.45 -20.21 5.99
C VAL A 59 -4.61 -21.04 5.44
N LYS A 60 -4.41 -21.74 4.32
CA LYS A 60 -5.42 -22.61 3.73
C LYS A 60 -5.82 -23.78 4.65
N ALA A 61 -4.87 -24.36 5.37
CA ALA A 61 -5.12 -25.42 6.35
C ALA A 61 -5.96 -24.88 7.53
N LEU A 62 -5.63 -23.69 8.05
CA LEU A 62 -6.41 -23.04 9.10
C LEU A 62 -7.85 -22.72 8.63
N GLU A 63 -8.02 -22.15 7.44
CA GLU A 63 -9.33 -21.92 6.84
C GLU A 63 -10.13 -23.23 6.79
N SER A 64 -9.53 -24.29 6.25
CA SER A 64 -10.20 -25.60 6.14
C SER A 64 -10.66 -26.14 7.49
N LEU A 65 -9.83 -26.03 8.53
CA LEU A 65 -10.17 -26.46 9.89
C LEU A 65 -11.30 -25.61 10.51
N LEU A 66 -11.30 -24.27 10.25
CA LEU A 66 -12.36 -23.39 10.75
C LEU A 66 -13.71 -23.67 10.07
N VAL A 67 -13.70 -23.96 8.77
CA VAL A 67 -14.88 -24.35 8.01
C VAL A 67 -15.39 -25.71 8.49
N GLU A 68 -14.50 -26.71 8.65
CA GLU A 68 -14.87 -28.05 9.16
C GLU A 68 -15.50 -27.98 10.56
N LYS A 69 -15.01 -27.08 11.42
CA LYS A 69 -15.57 -26.84 12.75
C LYS A 69 -16.85 -25.98 12.75
N GLY A 70 -17.30 -25.50 11.60
CA GLY A 70 -18.48 -24.65 11.48
C GLY A 70 -18.30 -23.25 12.08
N LEU A 71 -17.05 -22.81 12.30
CA LEU A 71 -16.74 -21.48 12.85
C LEU A 71 -16.68 -20.40 11.77
N VAL A 72 -16.46 -20.79 10.52
CA VAL A 72 -16.42 -19.91 9.35
C VAL A 72 -17.24 -20.53 8.23
N ASP A 73 -18.08 -19.72 7.60
CA ASP A 73 -18.75 -20.08 6.35
C ASP A 73 -17.86 -19.66 5.18
N ARG A 74 -17.46 -20.63 4.36
CA ARG A 74 -16.58 -20.40 3.21
C ARG A 74 -17.22 -19.44 2.19
N ALA A 75 -18.51 -19.58 1.93
CA ALA A 75 -19.20 -18.72 0.98
C ALA A 75 -19.25 -17.26 1.47
N ALA A 76 -19.41 -17.05 2.78
CA ALA A 76 -19.35 -15.71 3.36
C ALA A 76 -17.96 -15.10 3.27
N LEU A 77 -16.91 -15.91 3.44
CA LEU A 77 -15.53 -15.45 3.27
C LEU A 77 -15.23 -15.06 1.81
N ASP A 78 -15.65 -15.89 0.85
CA ASP A 78 -15.49 -15.61 -0.59
C ASP A 78 -16.21 -14.32 -1.00
N VAL A 79 -17.42 -14.06 -0.49
CA VAL A 79 -18.17 -12.82 -0.70
C VAL A 79 -17.42 -11.61 -0.14
N LEU A 80 -16.80 -11.75 1.03
CA LEU A 80 -16.01 -10.69 1.65
C LEU A 80 -14.76 -10.36 0.82
N VAL A 81 -14.01 -11.38 0.39
CA VAL A 81 -12.83 -11.21 -0.46
C VAL A 81 -13.23 -10.53 -1.77
N ASP A 82 -14.25 -11.05 -2.47
CA ASP A 82 -14.76 -10.45 -3.72
C ASP A 82 -15.16 -8.97 -3.54
N ALA A 83 -15.84 -8.66 -2.42
CA ALA A 83 -16.24 -7.30 -2.14
C ALA A 83 -15.03 -6.35 -2.02
N TYR A 84 -14.01 -6.72 -1.27
CA TYR A 84 -12.82 -5.88 -1.08
C TYR A 84 -11.90 -5.84 -2.29
N GLU A 85 -11.83 -6.91 -3.09
CA GLU A 85 -11.00 -6.93 -4.29
C GLU A 85 -11.64 -6.19 -5.48
N HIS A 86 -12.96 -6.34 -5.68
CA HIS A 86 -13.61 -5.91 -6.90
C HIS A 86 -14.65 -4.80 -6.72
N LYS A 87 -15.32 -4.72 -5.55
CA LYS A 87 -16.44 -3.77 -5.34
C LYS A 87 -16.04 -2.55 -4.52
N ILE A 88 -15.30 -2.73 -3.44
CA ILE A 88 -14.82 -1.63 -2.60
C ILE A 88 -13.54 -1.06 -3.22
N GLY A 89 -12.50 -1.83 -3.36
CA GLY A 89 -11.24 -1.52 -4.03
C GLY A 89 -10.83 -0.03 -4.05
N PRO A 90 -9.97 0.40 -4.92
CA PRO A 90 -9.58 1.81 -5.02
C PRO A 90 -10.67 2.71 -5.61
N ARG A 91 -11.82 2.17 -6.03
CA ARG A 91 -12.93 2.92 -6.63
C ARG A 91 -13.55 3.93 -5.66
N ASN A 92 -13.73 3.55 -4.39
CA ASN A 92 -14.29 4.44 -3.38
C ASN A 92 -13.36 5.64 -3.14
N GLY A 93 -12.06 5.39 -3.00
CA GLY A 93 -11.07 6.45 -2.88
C GLY A 93 -11.02 7.36 -4.10
N ALA A 94 -11.12 6.80 -5.31
CA ALA A 94 -11.18 7.57 -6.54
C ALA A 94 -12.42 8.49 -6.59
N ARG A 95 -13.57 8.05 -6.08
CA ARG A 95 -14.77 8.90 -5.94
C ARG A 95 -14.55 10.02 -4.91
N VAL A 96 -13.93 9.71 -3.77
CA VAL A 96 -13.58 10.73 -2.76
C VAL A 96 -12.67 11.80 -3.36
N VAL A 97 -11.64 11.40 -4.10
CA VAL A 97 -10.71 12.32 -4.78
C VAL A 97 -11.41 13.16 -5.85
N ALA A 98 -12.18 12.52 -6.73
CA ALA A 98 -12.93 13.24 -7.78
C ALA A 98 -13.91 14.24 -7.19
N ARG A 99 -14.63 13.87 -6.14
CA ARG A 99 -15.51 14.78 -5.40
C ARG A 99 -14.73 15.96 -4.80
N ALA A 100 -13.57 15.70 -4.17
CA ALA A 100 -12.74 16.77 -3.60
C ALA A 100 -12.20 17.73 -4.67
N TRP A 101 -11.94 17.24 -5.88
CA TRP A 101 -11.53 18.11 -7.00
C TRP A 101 -12.67 18.93 -7.59
N SER A 102 -13.91 18.45 -7.49
CA SER A 102 -15.09 19.08 -8.07
C SER A 102 -15.81 20.02 -7.10
N ASP A 103 -15.74 19.75 -5.81
CA ASP A 103 -16.41 20.48 -4.74
C ASP A 103 -15.40 20.99 -3.70
N PRO A 104 -15.02 22.29 -3.78
CA PRO A 104 -14.09 22.89 -2.81
C PRO A 104 -14.58 22.83 -1.36
N ALA A 105 -15.89 22.89 -1.12
CA ALA A 105 -16.44 22.81 0.23
C ALA A 105 -16.31 21.39 0.79
N TYR A 106 -16.55 20.37 -0.02
CA TYR A 106 -16.29 18.98 0.34
C TYR A 106 -14.78 18.77 0.63
N LYS A 107 -13.90 19.28 -0.23
CA LYS A 107 -12.45 19.20 -0.04
C LYS A 107 -12.03 19.78 1.31
N GLN A 108 -12.54 20.94 1.69
CA GLN A 108 -12.23 21.54 2.99
C GLN A 108 -12.68 20.66 4.16
N ARG A 109 -13.87 20.04 4.07
CA ARG A 109 -14.35 19.11 5.09
C ARG A 109 -13.48 17.85 5.13
N LEU A 110 -13.14 17.29 3.98
CA LEU A 110 -12.28 16.10 3.85
C LEU A 110 -10.89 16.30 4.49
N LEU A 111 -10.27 17.43 4.27
CA LEU A 111 -8.96 17.75 4.85
C LEU A 111 -9.03 18.04 6.35
N LYS A 112 -10.19 18.49 6.85
CA LYS A 112 -10.40 18.79 8.28
C LYS A 112 -10.80 17.57 9.09
N ASP A 113 -11.69 16.74 8.55
CA ASP A 113 -12.27 15.55 9.18
C ASP A 113 -12.58 14.53 8.08
N ALA A 114 -11.58 13.68 7.80
CA ALA A 114 -11.68 12.72 6.72
C ALA A 114 -12.72 11.63 7.03
N ASP A 115 -12.84 11.22 8.28
CA ASP A 115 -13.79 10.18 8.69
C ASP A 115 -15.22 10.62 8.41
N ALA A 116 -15.59 11.81 8.86
CA ALA A 116 -16.94 12.36 8.63
C ALA A 116 -17.21 12.57 7.13
N ALA A 117 -16.25 13.17 6.38
CA ALA A 117 -16.44 13.46 4.97
C ALA A 117 -16.52 12.20 4.09
N ILE A 118 -15.78 11.14 4.43
CA ILE A 118 -15.82 9.86 3.74
C ILE A 118 -17.11 9.11 4.07
N ALA A 119 -17.56 9.20 5.33
CA ALA A 119 -18.84 8.63 5.77
C ALA A 119 -20.05 9.30 5.09
N GLU A 120 -20.00 10.61 4.75
CA GLU A 120 -21.03 11.29 3.94
C GLU A 120 -21.26 10.59 2.59
N MET A 121 -20.23 9.95 2.03
CA MET A 121 -20.32 9.20 0.78
C MET A 121 -20.74 7.73 0.97
N GLY A 122 -21.03 7.33 2.21
CA GLY A 122 -21.42 5.94 2.55
C GLY A 122 -20.23 4.98 2.65
N TYR A 123 -19.00 5.48 2.76
CA TYR A 123 -17.82 4.66 2.89
C TYR A 123 -17.34 4.65 4.35
N GLY A 124 -17.15 3.44 4.87
CA GLY A 124 -16.70 3.22 6.24
C GLY A 124 -16.51 1.73 6.49
N GLY A 125 -16.14 1.36 7.69
CA GLY A 125 -15.99 -0.04 8.10
C GLY A 125 -14.59 -0.37 8.60
N LEU A 126 -14.25 -1.64 8.61
CA LEU A 126 -13.00 -2.15 9.15
C LEU A 126 -11.76 -1.46 8.52
N GLN A 127 -10.79 -1.14 9.37
CA GLN A 127 -9.54 -0.48 9.00
C GLN A 127 -9.70 0.97 8.51
N GLY A 128 -10.78 1.64 8.91
CA GLY A 128 -11.06 3.03 8.59
C GLY A 128 -11.44 3.89 9.80
N GLU A 129 -11.02 3.48 11.00
CA GLU A 129 -11.46 4.11 12.25
C GLU A 129 -10.94 5.55 12.40
N HIS A 130 -9.74 5.85 11.90
CA HIS A 130 -9.18 7.20 11.88
C HIS A 130 -8.42 7.42 10.58
N MET A 131 -9.05 8.10 9.65
CA MET A 131 -8.44 8.46 8.39
C MET A 131 -8.02 9.94 8.38
N VAL A 132 -6.83 10.18 7.84
CA VAL A 132 -6.33 11.53 7.57
C VAL A 132 -6.01 11.65 6.09
N VAL A 133 -6.53 12.68 5.45
CA VAL A 133 -6.23 12.99 4.07
C VAL A 133 -5.11 14.03 4.01
N VAL A 134 -4.07 13.72 3.24
CA VAL A 134 -2.91 14.59 3.01
C VAL A 134 -2.88 15.02 1.56
N GLU A 135 -2.88 16.32 1.32
CA GLU A 135 -2.98 16.89 -0.02
C GLU A 135 -1.61 17.10 -0.65
N ASN A 136 -1.45 16.65 -1.89
CA ASN A 136 -0.32 17.02 -2.73
C ASN A 136 -0.49 18.44 -3.29
N SER A 137 0.65 19.09 -3.51
CA SER A 137 0.72 20.41 -4.13
C SER A 137 1.94 20.47 -5.06
N PRO A 138 2.10 21.53 -5.88
CA PRO A 138 3.28 21.68 -6.73
C PRO A 138 4.63 21.63 -5.99
N LYS A 139 4.61 21.87 -4.66
CA LYS A 139 5.81 21.90 -3.82
C LYS A 139 5.91 20.75 -2.81
N VAL A 140 4.84 19.98 -2.64
CA VAL A 140 4.77 18.91 -1.64
C VAL A 140 4.18 17.65 -2.28
N HIS A 141 4.90 16.56 -2.20
CA HIS A 141 4.46 15.23 -2.59
C HIS A 141 4.41 14.32 -1.36
N ASN A 142 3.24 13.73 -1.11
CA ASN A 142 3.02 12.86 0.04
C ASN A 142 3.14 11.39 -0.38
N LEU A 143 3.77 10.60 0.48
CA LEU A 143 3.94 9.16 0.32
C LEU A 143 3.45 8.46 1.60
N VAL A 144 2.60 7.47 1.47
CA VAL A 144 2.06 6.70 2.60
C VAL A 144 2.77 5.36 2.73
N VAL A 145 3.12 5.02 3.95
CA VAL A 145 3.73 3.73 4.31
C VAL A 145 3.13 3.22 5.63
N CYS A 146 3.30 1.96 5.94
CA CYS A 146 3.20 1.43 7.30
C CYS A 146 4.49 0.65 7.61
N THR A 147 5.37 1.21 8.44
CA THR A 147 6.69 0.61 8.72
C THR A 147 6.57 -0.65 9.57
N LEU A 148 5.55 -0.78 10.40
CA LEU A 148 5.37 -1.90 11.32
C LEU A 148 4.69 -3.12 10.68
N CYS A 149 3.65 -2.88 9.88
CA CYS A 149 2.84 -3.97 9.34
C CYS A 149 2.32 -3.64 7.93
N SER A 150 1.02 -3.44 7.77
CA SER A 150 0.39 -3.11 6.49
C SER A 150 -0.91 -2.35 6.69
N CYS A 151 -0.93 -1.44 7.67
CA CYS A 151 -2.08 -0.60 7.96
C CYS A 151 -2.47 0.22 6.74
N TYR A 152 -3.71 0.08 6.29
CA TYR A 152 -4.19 0.53 5.00
C TYR A 152 -5.67 0.92 5.09
N PRO A 153 -6.15 1.97 4.45
CA PRO A 153 -7.54 2.39 4.56
C PRO A 153 -8.47 1.56 3.65
N TRP A 154 -8.85 0.38 4.10
CA TRP A 154 -9.67 -0.58 3.33
C TRP A 154 -10.97 -0.01 2.77
N PRO A 155 -11.74 0.84 3.50
CA PRO A 155 -13.01 1.35 2.97
C PRO A 155 -12.89 2.13 1.67
N VAL A 156 -11.72 2.73 1.44
CA VAL A 156 -11.47 3.58 0.27
C VAL A 156 -10.47 3.00 -0.73
N LEU A 157 -9.51 2.18 -0.28
CA LEU A 157 -8.47 1.63 -1.16
C LEU A 157 -8.56 0.10 -1.35
N GLY A 158 -9.48 -0.59 -0.65
CA GLY A 158 -9.59 -2.04 -0.67
C GLY A 158 -8.41 -2.72 0.04
N LEU A 159 -8.02 -3.90 -0.43
CA LEU A 159 -6.90 -4.65 0.15
C LEU A 159 -5.56 -4.03 -0.25
N PRO A 160 -4.57 -4.01 0.67
CA PRO A 160 -3.25 -3.49 0.36
C PRO A 160 -2.55 -4.39 -0.67
N PRO A 161 -1.91 -3.81 -1.71
CA PRO A 161 -1.16 -4.58 -2.69
C PRO A 161 0.06 -5.24 -2.06
N VAL A 162 0.58 -6.28 -2.72
CA VAL A 162 1.71 -7.07 -2.19
C VAL A 162 2.94 -6.19 -1.94
N TRP A 163 3.24 -5.26 -2.85
CA TRP A 163 4.40 -4.37 -2.73
C TRP A 163 4.30 -3.46 -1.49
N TYR A 164 3.09 -2.96 -1.13
CA TYR A 164 2.88 -2.12 0.06
C TYR A 164 3.24 -2.84 1.37
N LYS A 165 3.03 -4.17 1.40
CA LYS A 165 3.34 -5.03 2.55
C LYS A 165 4.80 -5.47 2.59
N SER A 166 5.56 -5.29 1.52
CA SER A 166 6.92 -5.79 1.40
C SER A 166 7.88 -5.07 2.36
N ALA A 167 8.81 -5.80 2.95
CA ALA A 167 9.82 -5.23 3.85
C ALA A 167 10.70 -4.16 3.16
N PRO A 168 11.12 -4.33 1.88
CA PRO A 168 11.85 -3.30 1.16
C PRO A 168 11.07 -1.99 1.03
N TYR A 169 9.80 -2.02 0.61
CA TYR A 169 8.98 -0.81 0.51
C TYR A 169 8.87 -0.11 1.87
N ARG A 170 8.51 -0.86 2.92
CA ARG A 170 8.30 -0.32 4.26
C ARG A 170 9.54 0.36 4.84
N SER A 171 10.72 -0.24 4.71
CA SER A 171 11.95 0.31 5.24
C SER A 171 12.51 1.44 4.36
N ARG A 172 12.50 1.28 3.05
CA ARG A 172 13.12 2.25 2.14
C ARG A 172 12.29 3.51 1.96
N SER A 173 10.97 3.44 2.09
CA SER A 173 10.10 4.63 2.01
C SER A 173 10.48 5.71 3.04
N VAL A 174 11.01 5.34 4.20
CA VAL A 174 11.45 6.30 5.23
C VAL A 174 12.94 6.65 5.12
N ILE A 175 13.77 5.79 4.51
CA ILE A 175 15.22 6.01 4.38
C ILE A 175 15.54 6.77 3.11
N ASP A 176 14.96 6.35 1.97
CA ASP A 176 15.16 6.93 0.64
C ASP A 176 13.82 6.98 -0.14
N PRO A 177 12.89 7.86 0.27
CA PRO A 177 11.58 7.94 -0.38
C PRO A 177 11.67 8.31 -1.86
N ARG A 178 12.64 9.17 -2.26
CA ARG A 178 12.83 9.52 -3.67
C ARG A 178 13.32 8.35 -4.49
N GLY A 179 14.19 7.49 -3.94
CA GLY A 179 14.63 6.26 -4.58
C GLY A 179 13.46 5.29 -4.79
N VAL A 180 12.60 5.15 -3.79
CA VAL A 180 11.37 4.34 -3.92
C VAL A 180 10.46 4.90 -5.01
N LEU A 181 10.21 6.22 -5.05
CA LEU A 181 9.38 6.84 -6.09
C LEU A 181 9.94 6.59 -7.49
N ARG A 182 11.26 6.68 -7.69
CA ARG A 182 11.92 6.37 -8.98
C ARG A 182 11.68 4.92 -9.41
N GLU A 183 11.68 3.96 -8.48
CA GLU A 183 11.38 2.55 -8.78
C GLU A 183 9.94 2.35 -9.27
N PHE A 184 9.00 3.20 -8.82
CA PHE A 184 7.64 3.25 -9.34
C PHE A 184 7.51 4.08 -10.63
N GLY A 185 8.62 4.58 -11.17
CA GLY A 185 8.62 5.42 -12.38
C GLY A 185 8.22 6.87 -12.13
N LEU A 186 8.20 7.33 -10.88
CA LEU A 186 7.89 8.70 -10.53
C LEU A 186 9.17 9.48 -10.19
N GLU A 187 9.55 10.38 -11.07
CA GLU A 187 10.66 11.30 -10.86
C GLU A 187 10.14 12.68 -10.47
N LEU A 188 10.55 13.19 -9.32
CA LEU A 188 10.19 14.50 -8.81
C LEU A 188 11.38 15.44 -8.91
N VAL A 189 11.13 16.69 -9.35
CA VAL A 189 12.15 17.74 -9.33
C VAL A 189 12.65 18.00 -7.90
N GLU A 190 13.88 18.48 -7.75
CA GLU A 190 14.54 18.56 -6.45
C GLU A 190 13.84 19.49 -5.44
N ASP A 191 13.19 20.53 -5.92
CA ASP A 191 12.52 21.54 -5.10
C ASP A 191 11.13 21.10 -4.56
N VAL A 192 10.67 19.91 -4.92
CA VAL A 192 9.45 19.31 -4.34
C VAL A 192 9.81 18.57 -3.06
N GLU A 193 9.23 18.97 -1.95
CA GLU A 193 9.35 18.28 -0.67
C GLU A 193 8.62 16.93 -0.72
N VAL A 194 9.28 15.84 -0.33
CA VAL A 194 8.62 14.53 -0.16
C VAL A 194 8.34 14.32 1.32
N ARG A 195 7.06 14.19 1.66
CA ARG A 195 6.59 13.90 3.03
C ARG A 195 6.14 12.46 3.12
N VAL A 196 6.73 11.71 4.06
CA VAL A 196 6.36 10.32 4.31
C VAL A 196 5.45 10.24 5.53
N TRP A 197 4.30 9.58 5.36
CA TRP A 197 3.29 9.40 6.39
C TRP A 197 3.22 7.93 6.79
N ASP A 198 3.55 7.64 8.04
CA ASP A 198 3.59 6.29 8.58
C ASP A 198 2.25 5.95 9.25
N SER A 199 1.47 5.09 8.60
CA SER A 199 0.20 4.61 9.13
C SER A 199 0.43 3.71 10.35
N THR A 200 -0.45 3.84 11.34
CA THR A 200 -0.40 3.05 12.58
C THR A 200 -1.64 2.15 12.72
N ALA A 201 -1.75 1.41 13.82
CA ALA A 201 -2.95 0.63 14.11
C ALA A 201 -4.22 1.49 14.25
N GLU A 202 -4.08 2.76 14.61
CA GLU A 202 -5.18 3.67 14.87
C GLU A 202 -5.38 4.69 13.74
N LEU A 203 -4.33 4.99 12.97
CA LEU A 203 -4.33 6.08 11.99
C LEU A 203 -4.01 5.56 10.59
N ARG A 204 -4.83 5.95 9.62
CA ARG A 204 -4.67 5.63 8.19
C ARG A 204 -4.56 6.90 7.39
N TYR A 205 -3.67 6.90 6.42
CA TYR A 205 -3.49 8.04 5.53
C TYR A 205 -4.00 7.73 4.13
N LEU A 206 -4.60 8.74 3.50
CA LEU A 206 -4.98 8.76 2.10
C LEU A 206 -4.36 10.00 1.46
N VAL A 207 -3.66 9.84 0.35
CA VAL A 207 -3.17 10.96 -0.43
C VAL A 207 -4.30 11.51 -1.30
N LEU A 208 -4.56 12.81 -1.21
CA LEU A 208 -5.32 13.56 -2.19
C LEU A 208 -4.33 14.07 -3.26
N PRO A 209 -4.25 13.42 -4.42
CA PRO A 209 -3.33 13.84 -5.47
C PRO A 209 -3.75 15.18 -6.08
N GLU A 210 -2.80 15.88 -6.70
CA GLU A 210 -3.10 17.06 -7.48
C GLU A 210 -4.05 16.73 -8.63
N ARG A 211 -5.01 17.62 -8.87
CA ARG A 211 -5.86 17.53 -10.06
C ARG A 211 -5.00 17.78 -11.30
N PRO A 212 -5.01 16.87 -12.30
CA PRO A 212 -4.25 17.08 -13.51
C PRO A 212 -4.71 18.32 -14.28
N GLU A 213 -3.76 19.04 -14.86
CA GLU A 213 -4.05 20.15 -15.77
C GLU A 213 -4.87 19.66 -16.99
N GLY A 214 -5.72 20.52 -17.53
CA GLY A 214 -6.58 20.20 -18.67
C GLY A 214 -7.78 19.33 -18.33
N THR A 215 -8.10 19.15 -17.04
CA THR A 215 -9.28 18.40 -16.59
C THR A 215 -10.42 19.31 -16.11
N GLU A 216 -10.30 20.62 -16.31
CA GLU A 216 -11.34 21.62 -16.04
C GLU A 216 -12.59 21.31 -16.89
N GLY A 217 -13.72 21.19 -16.28
CA GLY A 217 -14.97 20.85 -16.98
C GLY A 217 -15.23 19.36 -17.22
N MET A 218 -14.31 18.46 -16.80
CA MET A 218 -14.60 17.03 -16.77
C MET A 218 -15.64 16.70 -15.69
N SER A 219 -16.53 15.75 -15.99
CA SER A 219 -17.47 15.23 -14.99
C SER A 219 -16.75 14.51 -13.85
N GLU A 220 -17.42 14.35 -12.71
CA GLU A 220 -16.85 13.64 -11.56
C GLU A 220 -16.51 12.18 -11.92
N GLU A 221 -17.33 11.53 -12.75
CA GLU A 221 -17.08 10.16 -13.23
C GLU A 221 -15.83 10.09 -14.12
N ALA A 222 -15.64 11.07 -15.00
CA ALA A 222 -14.46 11.14 -15.85
C ALA A 222 -13.18 11.41 -15.03
N LEU A 223 -13.27 12.27 -14.03
CA LEU A 223 -12.17 12.53 -13.07
C LEU A 223 -11.84 11.27 -12.26
N GLN A 224 -12.85 10.56 -11.78
CA GLN A 224 -12.69 9.31 -11.05
C GLN A 224 -11.90 8.27 -11.86
N ALA A 225 -12.14 8.17 -13.17
CA ALA A 225 -11.45 7.24 -14.05
C ALA A 225 -9.93 7.47 -14.15
N LEU A 226 -9.49 8.70 -13.87
CA LEU A 226 -8.06 9.06 -13.88
C LEU A 226 -7.33 8.61 -12.60
N VAL A 227 -8.05 8.54 -11.49
CA VAL A 227 -7.46 8.28 -10.17
C VAL A 227 -7.13 6.80 -10.01
N THR A 228 -5.90 6.51 -9.61
CA THR A 228 -5.42 5.16 -9.39
C THR A 228 -5.12 4.92 -7.90
N ARG A 229 -5.07 3.65 -7.49
CA ARG A 229 -4.61 3.27 -6.14
C ARG A 229 -3.24 3.87 -5.84
N ASP A 230 -2.33 3.79 -6.79
CA ASP A 230 -0.94 4.22 -6.64
C ASP A 230 -0.84 5.74 -6.43
N SER A 231 -1.71 6.52 -7.07
CA SER A 231 -1.78 7.97 -6.84
C SER A 231 -2.31 8.32 -5.45
N MET A 232 -3.19 7.48 -4.87
CA MET A 232 -3.75 7.68 -3.54
C MET A 232 -2.86 7.15 -2.40
N VAL A 233 -1.85 6.34 -2.73
CA VAL A 233 -0.75 5.97 -1.80
C VAL A 233 0.42 6.93 -1.95
N GLY A 234 0.52 7.60 -3.09
CA GLY A 234 1.56 8.59 -3.39
C GLY A 234 2.75 8.04 -4.16
N VAL A 235 2.70 6.81 -4.71
CA VAL A 235 3.78 6.26 -5.55
C VAL A 235 3.62 6.62 -7.03
N ALA A 236 2.54 7.32 -7.41
CA ALA A 236 2.31 7.82 -8.76
C ALA A 236 1.63 9.20 -8.75
N LYS A 237 1.77 9.97 -9.83
CA LYS A 237 0.92 11.13 -10.11
C LYS A 237 -0.27 10.72 -10.98
N VAL A 238 -1.35 11.49 -10.90
CA VAL A 238 -2.47 11.34 -11.83
C VAL A 238 -2.15 12.05 -13.14
N SER A 239 -2.48 11.41 -14.26
CA SER A 239 -2.27 11.98 -15.61
C SER A 239 -3.58 11.99 -16.40
N ALA A 240 -3.84 13.09 -17.08
CA ALA A 240 -5.00 13.22 -17.98
C ALA A 240 -4.90 12.32 -19.23
N SER A 241 -3.70 11.83 -19.60
CA SER A 241 -3.49 11.06 -20.82
C SER A 241 -4.08 9.64 -20.82
N LYS A 242 -4.52 9.12 -19.68
CA LYS A 242 -5.16 7.78 -19.59
C LYS A 242 -6.61 7.74 -20.08
N ALA A 243 -7.26 8.88 -20.31
CA ALA A 243 -8.65 8.93 -20.78
C ALA A 243 -8.82 8.56 -22.29
N GLY A 244 -7.72 8.46 -23.05
CA GLY A 244 -7.75 8.27 -24.50
C GLY A 244 -7.68 6.81 -25.00
N ASN A 245 -7.45 5.81 -24.14
CA ASN A 245 -7.23 4.42 -24.58
C ASN A 245 -8.32 3.41 -24.16
N ALA A 246 -9.49 3.89 -23.73
CA ALA A 246 -10.66 3.06 -23.45
C ALA A 246 -11.81 3.44 -24.39
N ALA A 247 -11.61 3.29 -25.70
CA ALA A 247 -12.64 3.33 -26.72
C ALA A 247 -12.53 2.09 -27.62
#